data_c6d4262bef026b85c6058412edfe539a
#
_entry.id   c6d4262bef026b85c6058412edfe539a
#
_cell.length_a   1.000
_cell.length_b   1.000
_cell.length_c   1.000
_cell.angle_alpha   90.00
_cell.angle_beta   90.00
_cell.angle_gamma   90.00
#
_symmetry.space_group_name_H-M   'P 1'
#
loop_
_entity.id
_entity.type
_entity.pdbx_description
1 polymer ?
#
loop_
_entity_poly.entity_id
_entity_poly.type
_entity_poly.pdbx_seq_one_letter_code
_entity_poly.pdbx_strand_id
1 'polypeptide(L)'
;MKKVDIICPLYNAESYIENLHKSFLMQKKVKIGEIRYVLTECNDGTEAYLTDNNIEYKKIKKSEFSHSLVREKEAMESDSDVVAFVTQDVVIDDELWLYNLTKDIGKDGIVAAYSKQVTKYNNIEKYTREANYPSESKVVSKDDIPVLGLKTFFFSDASSAIDTKVFKKLNGYDGKNLPISEDMYIAYKIITGGYKIKYCAESVVHHSHNFTLKEVYDRYKLTGKFFRENSYLDNYGTNKSGGGLAKYVLKRAIQEKNIKVLLRFLPDMGARFIGMKVGKRK
;
A
#
# COMPACT_ATOMS: atom_id res chain seq x y z
N MET A 1 2.35 -9.85 -23.87
CA MET A 1 2.20 -8.66 -23.01
C MET A 1 1.11 -9.00 -22.01
N LYS A 2 1.35 -8.83 -20.69
CA LYS A 2 0.34 -9.15 -19.67
C LYS A 2 -0.82 -8.15 -19.73
N LYS A 3 -2.05 -8.67 -19.58
CA LYS A 3 -3.23 -7.86 -19.36
C LYS A 3 -3.31 -7.52 -17.88
N VAL A 4 -3.46 -6.23 -17.54
CA VAL A 4 -3.48 -5.76 -16.16
C VAL A 4 -4.76 -4.96 -15.92
N ASP A 5 -5.54 -5.38 -14.93
CA ASP A 5 -6.65 -4.56 -14.42
C ASP A 5 -6.14 -3.67 -13.28
N ILE A 6 -6.60 -2.42 -13.24
CA ILE A 6 -6.27 -1.47 -12.19
C ILE A 6 -7.48 -1.30 -11.28
N ILE A 7 -7.33 -1.54 -9.99
CA ILE A 7 -8.40 -1.42 -8.99
C ILE A 7 -8.08 -0.23 -8.11
N CYS A 8 -8.96 0.77 -8.14
CA CYS A 8 -8.78 2.02 -7.42
C CYS A 8 -10.06 2.42 -6.67
N PRO A 9 -10.11 2.22 -5.34
CA PRO A 9 -11.18 2.77 -4.51
C PRO A 9 -11.11 4.29 -4.45
N LEU A 10 -12.28 4.95 -4.55
CA LEU A 10 -12.41 6.41 -4.55
C LEU A 10 -13.33 6.89 -3.42
N TYR A 11 -12.92 7.97 -2.75
CA TYR A 11 -13.72 8.69 -1.77
C TYR A 11 -13.24 10.14 -1.65
N ASN A 12 -14.08 11.12 -1.95
CA ASN A 12 -13.70 12.54 -1.99
C ASN A 12 -12.42 12.75 -2.83
N ALA A 13 -12.42 12.24 -4.07
CA ALA A 13 -11.26 12.18 -4.94
C ALA A 13 -11.21 13.30 -6.01
N GLU A 14 -12.07 14.31 -5.93
CA GLU A 14 -12.19 15.39 -6.91
C GLU A 14 -10.82 16.02 -7.27
N SER A 15 -9.96 16.24 -6.27
CA SER A 15 -8.64 16.82 -6.48
C SER A 15 -7.60 15.87 -7.09
N TYR A 16 -7.92 14.58 -7.24
CA TYR A 16 -6.98 13.55 -7.68
C TYR A 16 -7.37 12.88 -8.98
N ILE A 17 -8.69 12.64 -9.17
CA ILE A 17 -9.21 11.69 -10.15
C ILE A 17 -8.81 12.02 -11.59
N GLU A 18 -8.81 13.29 -11.98
CA GLU A 18 -8.42 13.70 -13.33
C GLU A 18 -6.98 13.32 -13.66
N ASN A 19 -6.03 13.73 -12.81
CA ASN A 19 -4.61 13.44 -13.02
C ASN A 19 -4.31 11.95 -12.91
N LEU A 20 -4.94 11.27 -11.97
CA LEU A 20 -4.79 9.84 -11.77
C LEU A 20 -5.29 9.05 -12.98
N HIS A 21 -6.47 9.35 -13.49
CA HIS A 21 -7.03 8.69 -14.67
C HIS A 21 -6.16 8.90 -15.90
N LYS A 22 -5.73 10.14 -16.15
CA LYS A 22 -4.78 10.45 -17.25
C LYS A 22 -3.48 9.67 -17.10
N SER A 23 -2.95 9.54 -15.89
CA SER A 23 -1.72 8.78 -15.65
C SER A 23 -1.86 7.28 -15.94
N PHE A 24 -3.03 6.69 -15.73
CA PHE A 24 -3.29 5.31 -16.14
C PHE A 24 -3.34 5.16 -17.66
N LEU A 25 -4.01 6.08 -18.36
CA LEU A 25 -4.14 6.03 -19.82
C LEU A 25 -2.81 6.23 -20.57
N MET A 26 -1.85 6.91 -19.96
CA MET A 26 -0.53 7.14 -20.60
C MET A 26 0.44 5.97 -20.47
N GLN A 27 0.09 4.89 -19.76
CA GLN A 27 1.00 3.77 -19.51
C GLN A 27 1.36 3.01 -20.78
N LYS A 28 2.66 2.72 -20.95
CA LYS A 28 3.23 2.04 -22.12
C LYS A 28 3.78 0.66 -21.77
N LYS A 29 4.00 -0.18 -22.80
CA LYS A 29 4.56 -1.54 -22.72
C LYS A 29 3.75 -2.51 -21.85
N VAL A 30 2.50 -2.20 -21.57
CA VAL A 30 1.56 -3.01 -20.81
C VAL A 30 0.21 -2.95 -21.50
N LYS A 31 -0.59 -4.02 -21.41
CA LYS A 31 -1.98 -4.02 -21.86
C LYS A 31 -2.87 -3.75 -20.66
N ILE A 32 -3.40 -2.54 -20.55
CA ILE A 32 -4.44 -2.27 -19.56
C ILE A 32 -5.71 -3.00 -20.00
N GLY A 33 -6.27 -3.77 -19.07
CA GLY A 33 -7.59 -4.40 -19.21
C GLY A 33 -8.69 -3.42 -18.83
N GLU A 34 -9.17 -3.56 -17.60
CA GLU A 34 -10.18 -2.66 -17.03
C GLU A 34 -9.54 -1.73 -15.97
N ILE A 35 -10.03 -0.50 -15.91
CA ILE A 35 -9.77 0.40 -14.78
C ILE A 35 -11.04 0.35 -13.92
N ARG A 36 -10.96 -0.36 -12.80
CA ARG A 36 -12.08 -0.64 -11.90
C ARG A 36 -12.11 0.39 -10.78
N TYR A 37 -12.87 1.46 -10.99
CA TYR A 37 -13.14 2.45 -9.95
C TYR A 37 -14.29 2.00 -9.06
N VAL A 38 -14.08 2.06 -7.75
CA VAL A 38 -15.13 1.82 -6.76
C VAL A 38 -15.34 3.08 -5.94
N LEU A 39 -16.36 3.84 -6.31
CA LEU A 39 -16.72 5.11 -5.68
C LEU A 39 -17.55 4.87 -4.41
N THR A 40 -17.00 5.24 -3.27
CA THR A 40 -17.78 5.36 -2.04
C THR A 40 -18.59 6.65 -2.07
N GLU A 41 -19.86 6.59 -1.67
CA GLU A 41 -20.76 7.77 -1.58
C GLU A 41 -20.02 8.97 -0.99
N CYS A 42 -19.94 10.05 -1.73
CA CYS A 42 -19.33 11.32 -1.36
C CYS A 42 -20.10 12.50 -1.93
N ASN A 43 -19.80 13.70 -1.44
CA ASN A 43 -20.51 14.93 -1.82
C ASN A 43 -19.63 15.95 -2.53
N ASP A 44 -18.46 15.51 -3.05
CA ASP A 44 -17.57 16.34 -3.86
C ASP A 44 -17.79 16.09 -5.37
N GLY A 45 -17.01 16.73 -6.22
CA GLY A 45 -17.11 16.60 -7.68
C GLY A 45 -16.62 15.28 -8.26
N THR A 46 -16.23 14.27 -7.45
CA THR A 46 -15.69 13.00 -7.95
C THR A 46 -16.67 12.28 -8.88
N GLU A 47 -17.92 12.13 -8.46
CA GLU A 47 -18.93 11.42 -9.26
C GLU A 47 -19.25 12.18 -10.56
N ALA A 48 -19.38 13.51 -10.48
CA ALA A 48 -19.60 14.36 -11.64
C ALA A 48 -18.48 14.19 -12.67
N TYR A 49 -17.21 14.24 -12.24
CA TYR A 49 -16.07 14.04 -13.13
C TYR A 49 -16.14 12.68 -13.85
N LEU A 50 -16.41 11.59 -13.13
CA LEU A 50 -16.49 10.25 -13.72
C LEU A 50 -17.61 10.17 -14.77
N THR A 51 -18.79 10.71 -14.45
CA THR A 51 -19.97 10.70 -15.32
C THR A 51 -19.74 11.55 -16.57
N ASP A 52 -19.26 12.78 -16.42
CA ASP A 52 -19.06 13.73 -17.51
C ASP A 52 -17.99 13.25 -18.51
N ASN A 53 -17.05 12.45 -18.06
CA ASN A 53 -15.99 11.87 -18.88
C ASN A 53 -16.30 10.43 -19.35
N ASN A 54 -17.51 9.91 -19.12
CA ASN A 54 -17.93 8.55 -19.48
C ASN A 54 -16.98 7.46 -18.92
N ILE A 55 -16.50 7.65 -17.70
CA ILE A 55 -15.63 6.71 -17.01
C ILE A 55 -16.52 5.76 -16.20
N GLU A 56 -16.37 4.45 -16.45
CA GLU A 56 -17.13 3.43 -15.71
C GLU A 56 -16.68 3.33 -14.25
N TYR A 57 -17.64 3.21 -13.34
CA TYR A 57 -17.38 3.01 -11.92
C TYR A 57 -18.51 2.21 -11.25
N LYS A 58 -18.19 1.56 -10.15
CA LYS A 58 -19.18 0.96 -9.23
C LYS A 58 -19.36 1.88 -8.04
N LYS A 59 -20.62 2.14 -7.64
CA LYS A 59 -20.93 2.97 -6.47
C LYS A 59 -21.30 2.09 -5.28
N ILE A 60 -20.74 2.41 -4.10
CA ILE A 60 -21.02 1.72 -2.83
C ILE A 60 -21.34 2.72 -1.73
N LYS A 61 -22.09 2.27 -0.71
CA LYS A 61 -22.35 3.06 0.50
C LYS A 61 -21.09 3.14 1.38
N LYS A 62 -21.02 4.19 2.21
CA LYS A 62 -19.95 4.32 3.21
C LYS A 62 -19.83 3.13 4.15
N SER A 63 -20.96 2.52 4.53
CA SER A 63 -21.01 1.34 5.40
C SER A 63 -20.46 0.07 4.74
N GLU A 64 -20.37 0.03 3.41
CA GLU A 64 -19.88 -1.10 2.63
C GLU A 64 -18.38 -0.99 2.35
N PHE A 65 -17.79 0.18 2.61
CA PHE A 65 -16.37 0.39 2.33
C PHE A 65 -15.46 -0.36 3.30
N SER A 66 -14.52 -1.07 2.73
CA SER A 66 -13.37 -1.64 3.43
C SER A 66 -12.20 -1.71 2.46
N HIS A 67 -11.00 -1.35 2.91
CA HIS A 67 -9.81 -1.43 2.06
C HIS A 67 -9.58 -2.83 1.50
N SER A 68 -9.77 -3.86 2.32
CA SER A 68 -9.60 -5.26 1.89
C SER A 68 -10.77 -5.76 1.05
N LEU A 69 -12.02 -5.61 1.54
CA LEU A 69 -13.18 -6.23 0.89
C LEU A 69 -13.47 -5.64 -0.50
N VAL A 70 -13.30 -4.33 -0.68
CA VAL A 70 -13.48 -3.68 -1.97
C VAL A 70 -12.44 -4.18 -2.97
N ARG A 71 -11.15 -4.21 -2.59
CA ARG A 71 -10.08 -4.74 -3.44
C ARG A 71 -10.26 -6.22 -3.75
N GLU A 72 -10.64 -7.01 -2.74
CA GLU A 72 -10.88 -8.45 -2.92
C GLU A 72 -11.99 -8.73 -3.92
N LYS A 73 -13.14 -8.08 -3.76
CA LYS A 73 -14.27 -8.25 -4.65
C LYS A 73 -13.89 -7.98 -6.10
N GLU A 74 -13.28 -6.83 -6.37
CA GLU A 74 -12.89 -6.46 -7.73
C GLU A 74 -11.79 -7.37 -8.30
N ALA A 75 -10.84 -7.81 -7.48
CA ALA A 75 -9.79 -8.72 -7.90
C ALA A 75 -10.31 -10.16 -8.16
N MET A 76 -11.29 -10.62 -7.38
CA MET A 76 -11.94 -11.91 -7.61
C MET A 76 -12.78 -11.93 -8.90
N GLU A 77 -13.34 -10.78 -9.30
CA GLU A 77 -14.10 -10.62 -10.55
C GLU A 77 -13.20 -10.41 -11.79
N SER A 78 -11.92 -10.08 -11.60
CA SER A 78 -11.00 -9.80 -12.71
C SER A 78 -10.61 -11.08 -13.48
N ASP A 79 -10.58 -10.98 -14.82
CA ASP A 79 -10.07 -12.02 -15.74
C ASP A 79 -8.71 -11.63 -16.36
N SER A 80 -8.06 -10.61 -15.81
CA SER A 80 -6.72 -10.19 -16.24
C SER A 80 -5.62 -11.12 -15.72
N ASP A 81 -4.42 -11.06 -16.30
CA ASP A 81 -3.26 -11.81 -15.80
C ASP A 81 -2.80 -11.30 -14.44
N VAL A 82 -2.91 -9.98 -14.23
CA VAL A 82 -2.43 -9.28 -13.05
C VAL A 82 -3.47 -8.25 -12.62
N VAL A 83 -3.73 -8.13 -11.33
CA VAL A 83 -4.46 -7.01 -10.72
C VAL A 83 -3.48 -6.04 -10.09
N ALA A 84 -3.63 -4.75 -10.38
CA ALA A 84 -2.87 -3.68 -9.74
C ALA A 84 -3.77 -2.91 -8.78
N PHE A 85 -3.36 -2.78 -7.52
CA PHE A 85 -4.04 -1.96 -6.52
C PHE A 85 -3.40 -0.58 -6.44
N VAL A 86 -4.21 0.45 -6.47
CA VAL A 86 -3.76 1.85 -6.41
C VAL A 86 -4.67 2.63 -5.47
N THR A 87 -4.10 3.49 -4.63
CA THR A 87 -4.87 4.48 -3.86
C THR A 87 -5.06 5.75 -4.67
N GLN A 88 -6.17 6.46 -4.46
CA GLN A 88 -6.55 7.63 -5.23
C GLN A 88 -5.57 8.81 -5.16
N ASP A 89 -4.77 8.89 -4.11
CA ASP A 89 -3.88 10.01 -3.78
C ASP A 89 -2.42 9.80 -4.19
N VAL A 90 -2.15 8.78 -5.00
CA VAL A 90 -0.84 8.63 -5.64
C VAL A 90 -0.75 9.51 -6.89
N VAL A 91 0.46 10.05 -7.14
CA VAL A 91 0.80 10.71 -8.38
C VAL A 91 1.80 9.85 -9.14
N ILE A 92 1.51 9.58 -10.40
CA ILE A 92 2.29 8.72 -11.29
C ILE A 92 2.72 9.56 -12.47
N ASP A 93 4.02 9.88 -12.54
CA ASP A 93 4.59 10.73 -13.59
C ASP A 93 5.28 9.91 -14.70
N ASP A 94 5.58 8.63 -14.44
CA ASP A 94 6.31 7.75 -15.38
C ASP A 94 5.34 6.91 -16.21
N GLU A 95 5.44 7.03 -17.54
CA GLU A 95 4.68 6.23 -18.50
C GLU A 95 5.03 4.73 -18.51
N LEU A 96 6.10 4.33 -17.84
CA LEU A 96 6.54 2.94 -17.66
C LEU A 96 6.28 2.39 -16.26
N TRP A 97 5.61 3.16 -15.39
CA TRP A 97 5.32 2.75 -14.01
C TRP A 97 4.70 1.35 -13.94
N LEU A 98 3.60 1.12 -14.65
CA LEU A 98 2.86 -0.14 -14.59
C LEU A 98 3.65 -1.31 -15.22
N TYR A 99 4.38 -1.04 -16.31
CA TYR A 99 5.29 -2.02 -16.89
C TYR A 99 6.39 -2.41 -15.91
N ASN A 100 7.06 -1.45 -15.28
CA ASN A 100 8.12 -1.71 -14.31
C ASN A 100 7.59 -2.51 -13.12
N LEU A 101 6.38 -2.19 -12.64
CA LEU A 101 5.73 -2.89 -11.55
C LEU A 101 5.42 -4.37 -11.89
N THR A 102 5.00 -4.65 -13.14
CA THR A 102 4.41 -5.95 -13.48
C THR A 102 5.31 -6.87 -14.31
N LYS A 103 6.41 -6.36 -14.90
CA LYS A 103 7.26 -7.10 -15.85
C LYS A 103 7.84 -8.42 -15.33
N ASP A 104 8.04 -8.54 -14.02
CA ASP A 104 8.67 -9.71 -13.41
C ASP A 104 7.67 -10.64 -12.68
N ILE A 105 6.41 -10.23 -12.55
CA ILE A 105 5.36 -11.12 -12.01
C ILE A 105 5.23 -12.35 -12.93
N GLY A 106 5.20 -13.54 -12.35
CA GLY A 106 5.18 -14.83 -13.07
C GLY A 106 6.55 -15.39 -13.45
N LYS A 107 7.66 -14.70 -13.10
CA LYS A 107 9.03 -15.19 -13.28
C LYS A 107 9.62 -15.60 -11.94
N ASP A 108 10.39 -16.68 -11.89
CA ASP A 108 11.18 -17.13 -10.74
C ASP A 108 10.40 -17.24 -9.42
N GLY A 109 9.07 -17.46 -9.49
CA GLY A 109 8.18 -17.54 -8.33
C GLY A 109 7.72 -16.19 -7.79
N ILE A 110 8.02 -15.07 -8.45
CA ILE A 110 7.52 -13.73 -8.12
C ILE A 110 6.05 -13.65 -8.55
N VAL A 111 5.15 -13.45 -7.60
CA VAL A 111 3.72 -13.34 -7.86
C VAL A 111 3.13 -12.00 -7.48
N ALA A 112 3.88 -11.18 -6.77
CA ALA A 112 3.46 -9.85 -6.38
C ALA A 112 4.63 -8.86 -6.43
N ALA A 113 4.29 -7.60 -6.64
CA ALA A 113 5.26 -6.52 -6.62
C ALA A 113 4.63 -5.23 -6.06
N TYR A 114 5.46 -4.34 -5.52
CA TYR A 114 5.02 -3.01 -5.07
C TYR A 114 6.04 -1.94 -5.45
N SER A 115 5.51 -0.73 -5.67
CA SER A 115 6.27 0.42 -6.14
C SER A 115 7.05 1.10 -5.03
N LYS A 116 8.09 1.83 -5.43
CA LYS A 116 8.76 2.82 -4.59
C LYS A 116 7.83 3.99 -4.34
N GLN A 117 7.69 4.37 -3.07
CA GLN A 117 6.93 5.54 -2.69
C GLN A 117 7.85 6.68 -2.29
N VAL A 118 7.62 7.86 -2.88
CA VAL A 118 8.35 9.09 -2.59
C VAL A 118 7.39 10.10 -1.98
N THR A 119 7.85 10.88 -1.03
CA THR A 119 7.06 11.94 -0.40
C THR A 119 7.50 13.32 -0.85
N LYS A 120 6.54 14.23 -1.01
CA LYS A 120 6.79 15.67 -1.23
C LYS A 120 7.06 16.45 0.06
N TYR A 121 6.76 15.86 1.21
CA TYR A 121 6.89 16.55 2.50
C TYR A 121 8.26 16.31 3.14
N ASN A 122 8.84 17.36 3.71
CA ASN A 122 10.06 17.28 4.52
C ASN A 122 9.71 17.09 6.01
N ASN A 123 9.03 15.98 6.32
CA ASN A 123 8.56 15.60 7.64
C ASN A 123 9.05 14.19 8.02
N ILE A 124 8.52 13.58 9.08
CA ILE A 124 8.88 12.21 9.51
C ILE A 124 8.64 11.17 8.41
N GLU A 125 7.62 11.36 7.57
CA GLU A 125 7.31 10.46 6.46
C GLU A 125 8.46 10.36 5.45
N LYS A 126 9.22 11.43 5.21
CA LYS A 126 10.41 11.38 4.34
C LYS A 126 11.35 10.27 4.77
N TYR A 127 11.75 10.27 6.02
CA TYR A 127 12.72 9.30 6.55
C TYR A 127 12.12 7.90 6.70
N THR A 128 10.83 7.82 6.99
CA THR A 128 10.10 6.53 6.99
C THR A 128 10.07 5.90 5.59
N ARG A 129 9.84 6.71 4.55
CA ARG A 129 9.88 6.27 3.16
C ARG A 129 11.29 5.86 2.74
N GLU A 130 12.32 6.67 3.04
CA GLU A 130 13.72 6.32 2.76
C GLU A 130 14.10 4.96 3.35
N ALA A 131 13.67 4.68 4.59
CA ALA A 131 13.98 3.42 5.27
C ALA A 131 13.28 2.21 4.65
N ASN A 132 12.06 2.40 4.13
CA ASN A 132 11.23 1.31 3.62
C ASN A 132 11.36 1.09 2.10
N TYR A 133 11.82 2.11 1.38
CA TYR A 133 11.90 2.13 -0.09
C TYR A 133 13.31 2.51 -0.55
N PRO A 134 14.28 1.58 -0.46
CA PRO A 134 15.67 1.84 -0.86
C PRO A 134 15.80 2.14 -2.36
N SER A 135 17.03 2.49 -2.80
CA SER A 135 17.31 2.80 -4.21
C SER A 135 17.29 1.58 -5.11
N GLU A 136 17.49 0.38 -4.56
CA GLU A 136 17.63 -0.86 -5.32
C GLU A 136 16.42 -1.76 -5.11
N SER A 137 15.99 -2.41 -6.19
CA SER A 137 14.93 -3.42 -6.17
C SER A 137 15.36 -4.66 -5.38
N LYS A 138 14.41 -5.30 -4.72
CA LYS A 138 14.67 -6.50 -3.92
C LYS A 138 13.53 -7.51 -4.09
N VAL A 139 13.89 -8.78 -4.16
CA VAL A 139 12.94 -9.90 -4.06
C VAL A 139 13.03 -10.49 -2.66
N VAL A 140 11.90 -10.75 -2.04
CA VAL A 140 11.80 -11.42 -0.74
C VAL A 140 11.00 -12.70 -0.85
N SER A 141 11.40 -13.70 -0.06
CA SER A 141 10.83 -15.04 0.01
C SER A 141 10.68 -15.52 1.44
N LYS A 142 10.17 -16.72 1.63
CA LYS A 142 10.12 -17.39 2.93
C LYS A 142 11.51 -17.55 3.57
N ASP A 143 12.55 -17.70 2.78
CA ASP A 143 13.92 -17.90 3.25
C ASP A 143 14.50 -16.64 3.91
N ASP A 144 13.91 -15.47 3.66
CA ASP A 144 14.31 -14.20 4.26
C ASP A 144 13.74 -13.97 5.67
N ILE A 145 12.75 -14.79 6.10
CA ILE A 145 12.09 -14.64 7.41
C ILE A 145 13.08 -14.64 8.58
N PRO A 146 14.06 -15.54 8.66
CA PRO A 146 15.00 -15.57 9.80
C PRO A 146 15.81 -14.27 9.96
N VAL A 147 16.07 -13.56 8.85
CA VAL A 147 16.87 -12.33 8.81
C VAL A 147 15.98 -11.09 8.93
N LEU A 148 14.92 -11.01 8.15
CA LEU A 148 14.07 -9.82 8.03
C LEU A 148 12.92 -9.81 9.04
N GLY A 149 12.53 -10.96 9.58
CA GLY A 149 11.39 -11.08 10.47
C GLY A 149 10.11 -10.50 9.86
N LEU A 150 9.42 -9.65 10.60
CA LEU A 150 8.18 -9.00 10.14
C LEU A 150 8.35 -8.20 8.84
N LYS A 151 9.54 -7.67 8.56
CA LYS A 151 9.81 -6.91 7.33
C LYS A 151 9.70 -7.75 6.06
N THR A 152 9.76 -9.07 6.16
CA THR A 152 9.52 -9.98 5.02
C THR A 152 8.11 -9.80 4.45
N PHE A 153 7.15 -9.38 5.28
CA PHE A 153 5.76 -9.15 4.91
C PHE A 153 5.44 -7.68 4.61
N PHE A 154 6.48 -6.86 4.42
CA PHE A 154 6.27 -5.47 4.02
C PHE A 154 5.77 -5.42 2.57
N PHE A 155 4.63 -4.80 2.37
CA PHE A 155 3.96 -4.61 1.10
C PHE A 155 3.14 -3.33 1.16
N SER A 156 2.68 -2.78 0.02
CA SER A 156 1.87 -1.58 0.07
C SER A 156 0.92 -1.47 -1.10
N ASP A 157 -0.36 -1.62 -0.82
CA ASP A 157 -1.46 -1.48 -1.78
C ASP A 157 -1.76 -0.02 -2.17
N ALA A 158 -0.93 0.92 -1.76
CA ALA A 158 -0.94 2.26 -2.35
C ALA A 158 -0.48 2.23 -3.82
N SER A 159 0.41 1.31 -4.17
CA SER A 159 0.78 0.95 -5.54
C SER A 159 1.42 -0.43 -5.53
N SER A 160 0.64 -1.44 -5.84
CA SER A 160 1.05 -2.85 -5.89
C SER A 160 0.42 -3.58 -7.05
N ALA A 161 0.94 -4.77 -7.36
CA ALA A 161 0.36 -5.67 -8.35
C ALA A 161 0.52 -7.13 -7.91
N ILE A 162 -0.47 -7.96 -8.18
CA ILE A 162 -0.49 -9.36 -7.80
C ILE A 162 -0.98 -10.20 -8.99
N ASP A 163 -0.38 -11.36 -9.22
CA ASP A 163 -0.87 -12.37 -10.15
C ASP A 163 -2.31 -12.75 -9.76
N THR A 164 -3.25 -12.55 -10.69
CA THR A 164 -4.68 -12.72 -10.41
C THR A 164 -5.03 -14.15 -10.02
N LYS A 165 -4.41 -15.14 -10.66
CA LYS A 165 -4.66 -16.57 -10.35
C LYS A 165 -4.16 -16.92 -8.96
N VAL A 166 -2.99 -16.39 -8.57
CA VAL A 166 -2.43 -16.61 -7.23
C VAL A 166 -3.26 -15.89 -6.16
N PHE A 167 -3.70 -14.65 -6.42
CA PHE A 167 -4.59 -13.93 -5.50
C PHE A 167 -5.87 -14.74 -5.24
N LYS A 168 -6.53 -15.22 -6.31
CA LYS A 168 -7.72 -16.07 -6.21
C LYS A 168 -7.44 -17.40 -5.49
N LYS A 169 -6.34 -18.07 -5.83
CA LYS A 169 -5.91 -19.33 -5.17
C LYS A 169 -5.68 -19.16 -3.69
N LEU A 170 -5.13 -18.03 -3.28
CA LEU A 170 -4.91 -17.69 -1.87
C LEU A 170 -6.19 -17.21 -1.18
N ASN A 171 -7.34 -17.14 -1.88
CA ASN A 171 -8.58 -16.59 -1.35
C ASN A 171 -8.45 -15.14 -0.84
N GLY A 172 -7.70 -14.32 -1.58
CA GLY A 172 -7.52 -12.89 -1.30
C GLY A 172 -7.26 -12.57 0.17
N TYR A 173 -8.08 -11.71 0.75
CA TYR A 173 -8.02 -11.33 2.17
C TYR A 173 -8.95 -12.21 3.06
N ASP A 174 -9.43 -13.35 2.56
CA ASP A 174 -10.33 -14.31 3.24
C ASP A 174 -11.68 -13.70 3.66
N GLY A 175 -12.20 -12.74 2.92
CA GLY A 175 -13.44 -12.03 3.25
C GLY A 175 -13.34 -11.19 4.54
N LYS A 176 -12.14 -10.89 5.02
CA LYS A 176 -11.93 -10.13 6.25
C LYS A 176 -12.03 -8.64 6.02
N ASN A 177 -12.79 -7.96 6.85
CA ASN A 177 -12.80 -6.51 6.92
C ASN A 177 -11.53 -6.01 7.65
N LEU A 178 -10.49 -5.67 6.88
CA LEU A 178 -9.24 -5.14 7.38
C LEU A 178 -9.17 -3.64 7.09
N PRO A 179 -9.41 -2.78 8.08
CA PRO A 179 -9.40 -1.33 7.88
C PRO A 179 -7.99 -0.76 7.71
N ILE A 180 -6.96 -1.55 8.02
CA ILE A 180 -5.55 -1.21 7.88
C ILE A 180 -4.71 -2.49 7.80
N SER A 181 -3.53 -2.41 7.17
CA SER A 181 -2.54 -3.51 7.07
C SER A 181 -3.06 -4.74 6.30
N GLU A 182 -4.05 -4.55 5.43
CA GLU A 182 -4.51 -5.57 4.48
C GLU A 182 -3.38 -6.01 3.55
N ASP A 183 -2.51 -5.08 3.21
CA ASP A 183 -1.30 -5.30 2.43
C ASP A 183 -0.31 -6.27 3.12
N MET A 184 -0.07 -6.09 4.43
CA MET A 184 0.73 -7.03 5.22
C MET A 184 0.06 -8.41 5.32
N TYR A 185 -1.27 -8.44 5.41
CA TYR A 185 -2.03 -9.69 5.49
C TYR A 185 -1.86 -10.53 4.23
N ILE A 186 -2.05 -9.93 3.04
CA ILE A 186 -1.86 -10.66 1.79
C ILE A 186 -0.39 -11.02 1.55
N ALA A 187 0.56 -10.16 1.90
CA ALA A 187 1.98 -10.46 1.82
C ALA A 187 2.37 -11.66 2.68
N TYR A 188 1.82 -11.76 3.90
CA TYR A 188 2.01 -12.94 4.74
C TYR A 188 1.52 -14.21 4.04
N LYS A 189 0.34 -14.21 3.44
CA LYS A 189 -0.22 -15.37 2.72
C LYS A 189 0.64 -15.74 1.50
N ILE A 190 1.11 -14.75 0.75
CA ILE A 190 1.97 -14.96 -0.42
C ILE A 190 3.28 -15.61 0.01
N ILE A 191 3.98 -15.05 0.98
CA ILE A 191 5.29 -15.55 1.44
C ILE A 191 5.17 -16.94 2.08
N THR A 192 4.19 -17.13 2.97
CA THR A 192 3.99 -18.44 3.62
C THR A 192 3.45 -19.50 2.67
N GLY A 193 2.77 -19.09 1.60
CA GLY A 193 2.37 -19.94 0.47
C GLY A 193 3.52 -20.37 -0.45
N GLY A 194 4.77 -19.96 -0.15
CA GLY A 194 5.96 -20.35 -0.92
C GLY A 194 6.24 -19.48 -2.15
N TYR A 195 5.54 -18.37 -2.30
CA TYR A 195 5.74 -17.40 -3.38
C TYR A 195 6.70 -16.28 -2.96
N LYS A 196 7.08 -15.46 -3.94
CA LYS A 196 8.00 -14.32 -3.75
C LYS A 196 7.31 -13.00 -4.04
N ILE A 197 7.74 -11.96 -3.35
CA ILE A 197 7.32 -10.57 -3.56
C ILE A 197 8.52 -9.74 -4.01
N LYS A 198 8.31 -8.90 -5.03
CA LYS A 198 9.34 -7.95 -5.51
C LYS A 198 9.00 -6.52 -5.05
N TYR A 199 9.96 -5.89 -4.40
CA TYR A 199 10.03 -4.43 -4.33
C TYR A 199 10.64 -3.90 -5.63
N CYS A 200 9.94 -2.98 -6.32
CA CYS A 200 10.37 -2.39 -7.58
C CYS A 200 10.81 -0.94 -7.39
N ALA A 201 12.12 -0.70 -7.32
CA ALA A 201 12.66 0.65 -7.19
C ALA A 201 12.46 1.50 -8.45
N GLU A 202 12.31 0.84 -9.61
CA GLU A 202 12.08 1.48 -10.91
C GLU A 202 10.63 1.89 -11.15
N SER A 203 9.69 1.33 -10.38
CA SER A 203 8.29 1.72 -10.40
C SER A 203 8.06 2.73 -9.28
N VAL A 204 7.92 4.01 -9.64
CA VAL A 204 7.87 5.11 -8.66
C VAL A 204 6.50 5.75 -8.64
N VAL A 205 5.99 6.00 -7.43
CA VAL A 205 4.80 6.82 -7.20
C VAL A 205 5.08 7.86 -6.11
N HIS A 206 4.51 9.06 -6.28
CA HIS A 206 4.49 10.04 -5.22
C HIS A 206 3.24 9.82 -4.37
N HIS A 207 3.45 9.45 -3.10
CA HIS A 207 2.38 9.20 -2.14
C HIS A 207 2.79 9.80 -0.80
N SER A 208 2.03 10.79 -0.33
CA SER A 208 2.48 11.63 0.77
C SER A 208 1.35 11.97 1.72
N HIS A 209 1.63 11.86 3.01
CA HIS A 209 0.72 12.28 4.06
C HIS A 209 1.40 13.27 5.01
N ASN A 210 0.61 14.20 5.54
CA ASN A 210 1.04 15.12 6.58
C ASN A 210 0.13 14.95 7.79
N PHE A 211 0.25 13.80 8.46
CA PHE A 211 -0.61 13.43 9.58
C PHE A 211 -0.40 14.33 10.80
N THR A 212 -1.51 14.72 11.44
CA THR A 212 -1.53 15.23 12.80
C THR A 212 -1.14 14.15 13.80
N LEU A 213 -0.79 14.51 15.02
CA LEU A 213 -0.49 13.52 16.08
C LEU A 213 -1.68 12.63 16.40
N LYS A 214 -2.91 13.19 16.31
CA LYS A 214 -4.14 12.43 16.51
C LYS A 214 -4.31 11.36 15.45
N GLU A 215 -4.12 11.70 14.17
CA GLU A 215 -4.20 10.74 13.06
C GLU A 215 -3.13 9.66 13.18
N VAL A 216 -1.90 10.02 13.57
CA VAL A 216 -0.84 9.03 13.86
C VAL A 216 -1.29 8.09 14.96
N TYR A 217 -1.83 8.60 16.08
CA TYR A 217 -2.35 7.77 17.17
C TYR A 217 -3.47 6.85 16.71
N ASP A 218 -4.48 7.38 16.01
CA ASP A 218 -5.63 6.61 15.53
C ASP A 218 -5.21 5.49 14.57
N ARG A 219 -4.30 5.76 13.63
CA ARG A 219 -3.73 4.76 12.72
C ARG A 219 -3.01 3.65 13.49
N TYR A 220 -2.17 4.00 14.45
CA TYR A 220 -1.44 3.00 15.24
C TYR A 220 -2.33 2.23 16.21
N LYS A 221 -3.44 2.81 16.65
CA LYS A 221 -4.49 2.09 17.39
C LYS A 221 -5.15 1.02 16.51
N LEU A 222 -5.48 1.34 15.27
CA LEU A 222 -5.99 0.35 14.30
C LEU A 222 -4.94 -0.72 13.99
N THR A 223 -3.68 -0.33 13.79
CA THR A 223 -2.57 -1.28 13.59
C THR A 223 -2.41 -2.21 14.80
N GLY A 224 -2.54 -1.68 16.02
CA GLY A 224 -2.52 -2.49 17.24
C GLY A 224 -3.66 -3.52 17.29
N LYS A 225 -4.88 -3.11 16.87
CA LYS A 225 -6.03 -4.00 16.73
C LYS A 225 -5.74 -5.10 15.70
N PHE A 226 -5.19 -4.74 14.53
CA PHE A 226 -4.80 -5.70 13.50
C PHE A 226 -3.82 -6.75 14.05
N PHE A 227 -2.77 -6.37 14.77
CA PHE A 227 -1.82 -7.32 15.37
C PHE A 227 -2.46 -8.19 16.47
N ARG A 228 -3.42 -7.66 17.22
CA ARG A 228 -4.17 -8.48 18.17
C ARG A 228 -4.98 -9.58 17.48
N GLU A 229 -5.66 -9.22 16.39
CA GLU A 229 -6.50 -10.14 15.60
C GLU A 229 -5.67 -11.11 14.75
N ASN A 230 -4.40 -10.76 14.47
CA ASN A 230 -3.45 -11.55 13.71
C ASN A 230 -2.17 -11.81 14.54
N SER A 231 -2.34 -12.29 15.77
CA SER A 231 -1.27 -12.44 16.77
C SER A 231 -0.12 -13.36 16.34
N TYR A 232 -0.32 -14.24 15.37
CA TYR A 232 0.73 -15.05 14.75
C TYR A 232 1.86 -14.18 14.13
N LEU A 233 1.57 -12.95 13.74
CA LEU A 233 2.57 -12.01 13.23
C LEU A 233 3.56 -11.52 14.31
N ASP A 234 3.20 -11.58 15.59
CA ASP A 234 4.10 -11.21 16.68
C ASP A 234 5.33 -12.14 16.77
N ASN A 235 5.23 -13.38 16.27
CA ASN A 235 6.35 -14.34 16.20
C ASN A 235 7.51 -13.85 15.30
N TYR A 236 7.28 -12.84 14.46
CA TYR A 236 8.25 -12.29 13.51
C TYR A 236 8.91 -11.00 13.99
N GLY A 237 8.78 -10.64 15.26
CA GLY A 237 9.59 -9.58 15.88
C GLY A 237 9.10 -8.15 15.65
N THR A 238 7.82 -7.90 15.87
CA THR A 238 7.16 -6.57 15.74
C THR A 238 7.89 -5.43 16.44
N ASN A 239 8.40 -5.64 17.66
CA ASN A 239 9.07 -4.61 18.45
C ASN A 239 10.45 -4.22 17.89
N LYS A 240 11.21 -5.18 17.34
CA LYS A 240 12.53 -4.90 16.72
C LYS A 240 12.39 -4.03 15.47
N SER A 241 11.35 -4.24 14.69
CA SER A 241 11.09 -3.50 13.46
C SER A 241 10.79 -2.01 13.76
N GLY A 242 9.94 -1.72 14.75
CA GLY A 242 9.60 -0.35 15.14
C GLY A 242 10.79 0.43 15.71
N GLY A 243 11.58 -0.19 16.59
CA GLY A 243 12.78 0.45 17.17
C GLY A 243 13.84 0.79 16.13
N GLY A 244 14.05 -0.09 15.14
CA GLY A 244 14.98 0.16 14.04
C GLY A 244 14.58 1.36 13.18
N LEU A 245 13.29 1.51 12.87
CA LEU A 245 12.77 2.64 12.12
C LEU A 245 12.93 3.96 12.89
N ALA A 246 12.60 3.98 14.17
CA ALA A 246 12.75 5.17 15.01
C ALA A 246 14.22 5.64 15.06
N LYS A 247 15.17 4.70 15.24
CA LYS A 247 16.61 5.01 15.22
C LYS A 247 17.06 5.57 13.86
N TYR A 248 16.55 5.03 12.75
CA TYR A 248 16.86 5.54 11.42
C TYR A 248 16.36 6.97 11.23
N VAL A 249 15.09 7.23 11.54
CA VAL A 249 14.47 8.57 11.43
C VAL A 249 15.26 9.60 12.23
N LEU A 250 15.60 9.30 13.49
CA LEU A 250 16.36 10.21 14.35
C LEU A 250 17.75 10.50 13.76
N LYS A 251 18.49 9.44 13.35
CA LYS A 251 19.81 9.59 12.76
C LYS A 251 19.77 10.49 11.51
N ARG A 252 18.85 10.25 10.62
CA ARG A 252 18.71 11.01 9.37
C ARG A 252 18.30 12.47 9.63
N ALA A 253 17.37 12.70 10.55
CA ALA A 253 16.94 14.04 10.93
C ALA A 253 18.08 14.87 11.53
N ILE A 254 18.96 14.26 12.34
CA ILE A 254 20.17 14.91 12.89
C ILE A 254 21.15 15.23 11.75
N GLN A 255 21.45 14.27 10.86
CA GLN A 255 22.36 14.46 9.74
C GLN A 255 21.95 15.59 8.81
N GLU A 256 20.64 15.73 8.56
CA GLU A 256 20.07 16.80 7.70
C GLU A 256 19.73 18.08 8.46
N LYS A 257 20.01 18.14 9.77
CA LYS A 257 19.67 19.28 10.65
C LYS A 257 18.19 19.68 10.55
N ASN A 258 17.30 18.68 10.40
CA ASN A 258 15.87 18.93 10.27
C ASN A 258 15.22 19.18 11.63
N ILE A 259 15.30 20.42 12.10
CA ILE A 259 14.81 20.83 13.43
C ILE A 259 13.31 20.52 13.60
N LYS A 260 12.49 20.72 12.56
CA LYS A 260 11.05 20.43 12.60
C LYS A 260 10.77 18.97 12.94
N VAL A 261 11.50 18.06 12.30
CA VAL A 261 11.37 16.61 12.58
C VAL A 261 11.91 16.27 13.96
N LEU A 262 13.04 16.85 14.37
CA LEU A 262 13.61 16.60 15.71
C LEU A 262 12.66 17.00 16.82
N LEU A 263 12.01 18.17 16.72
CA LEU A 263 11.02 18.63 17.71
C LEU A 263 9.76 17.75 17.73
N ARG A 264 9.33 17.27 16.56
CA ARG A 264 8.14 16.42 16.43
C ARG A 264 8.42 14.94 16.77
N PHE A 265 9.67 14.50 16.78
CA PHE A 265 10.05 13.09 16.87
C PHE A 265 9.48 12.40 18.13
N LEU A 266 9.72 12.94 19.31
CA LEU A 266 9.23 12.34 20.56
C LEU A 266 7.70 12.28 20.63
N PRO A 267 6.95 13.37 20.35
CA PRO A 267 5.49 13.32 20.30
C PRO A 267 4.95 12.29 19.30
N ASP A 268 5.55 12.20 18.10
CA ASP A 268 5.13 11.25 17.05
C ASP A 268 5.38 9.79 17.49
N MET A 269 6.59 9.50 17.99
CA MET A 269 6.92 8.16 18.51
C MET A 269 6.03 7.78 19.71
N GLY A 270 5.71 8.74 20.58
CA GLY A 270 4.77 8.56 21.68
C GLY A 270 3.36 8.21 21.20
N ALA A 271 2.84 8.95 20.21
CA ALA A 271 1.53 8.69 19.60
C ALA A 271 1.47 7.28 18.98
N ARG A 272 2.53 6.87 18.25
CA ARG A 272 2.65 5.52 17.67
C ARG A 272 2.66 4.44 18.74
N PHE A 273 3.48 4.60 19.77
CA PHE A 273 3.61 3.62 20.85
C PHE A 273 2.32 3.47 21.64
N ILE A 274 1.72 4.59 22.06
CA ILE A 274 0.48 4.57 22.85
C ILE A 274 -0.67 4.01 22.00
N GLY A 275 -0.82 4.47 20.76
CA GLY A 275 -1.82 3.95 19.84
C GLY A 275 -1.72 2.43 19.67
N MET A 276 -0.52 1.93 19.36
CA MET A 276 -0.25 0.48 19.22
C MET A 276 -0.62 -0.28 20.50
N LYS A 277 -0.20 0.20 21.67
CA LYS A 277 -0.48 -0.43 22.95
C LYS A 277 -1.97 -0.46 23.29
N VAL A 278 -2.68 0.64 23.01
CA VAL A 278 -4.14 0.71 23.20
C VAL A 278 -4.88 -0.23 22.25
N GLY A 279 -4.48 -0.27 20.97
CA GLY A 279 -5.08 -1.17 19.98
C GLY A 279 -4.87 -2.65 20.28
N LYS A 280 -3.74 -3.03 20.88
CA LYS A 280 -3.46 -4.41 21.32
C LYS A 280 -4.23 -4.83 22.59
N ARG A 281 -4.77 -3.89 23.35
CA ARG A 281 -5.62 -4.22 24.52
C ARG A 281 -7.00 -4.70 24.05
N LYS A 282 -7.61 -5.59 24.82
CA LYS A 282 -8.99 -6.05 24.63
C LYS A 282 -9.98 -4.95 24.95
#